data_76b9037dfc36b301bbd836847dbf2489
#
_entry.id   76b9037dfc36b301bbd836847dbf2489
#
_cell.length_a   1.000
_cell.length_b   1.000
_cell.length_c   1.000
_cell.angle_alpha   90.00
_cell.angle_beta   90.00
_cell.angle_gamma   90.00
#
_symmetry.space_group_name_H-M   'P 1'
#
loop_
_entity.id
_entity.type
_entity.pdbx_description
1 polymer ?
#
loop_
_entity_poly.entity_id
_entity_poly.type
_entity_poly.pdbx_seq_one_letter_code
_entity_poly.pdbx_strand_id
1 'polypeptide(L)'
;MKAVNSRLPIFPLPVFLLPNGITRLRIFEPRYLKLVKIASTEQGFIILLNAKSSSLTEIKWGSWVDIINFDEGEDGVLEIDVQCKSLVEILSIENEKEQLNFGCVKEKSHWSQKVNHIKLSELSSSLEDVFKNNIMLNTLYNEKPTHNASWVVARWLELLPINLAIKNTFINDHSYQDAENFVHAIILND
;
A
#
# COMPACT_ATOMS: atom_id res chain seq x y z
N MET A 1 -8.04 2.71 24.34
CA MET A 1 -7.34 1.49 23.91
C MET A 1 -5.84 1.75 24.02
N LYS A 2 -5.08 0.85 24.66
CA LYS A 2 -3.60 0.96 24.69
C LYS A 2 -3.10 0.71 23.26
N ALA A 3 -2.35 1.65 22.70
CA ALA A 3 -1.66 1.43 21.42
C ALA A 3 -0.68 0.26 21.62
N VAL A 4 -0.97 -0.87 21.00
CA VAL A 4 -0.06 -2.01 20.99
C VAL A 4 1.02 -1.68 19.96
N ASN A 5 2.24 -1.45 20.43
CA ASN A 5 3.38 -1.32 19.55
C ASN A 5 3.74 -2.73 19.04
N SER A 6 3.71 -2.90 17.73
CA SER A 6 4.11 -4.15 17.07
C SER A 6 5.53 -4.03 16.53
N ARG A 7 6.31 -5.10 16.63
CA ARG A 7 7.63 -5.22 15.99
C ARG A 7 7.47 -6.08 14.73
N LEU A 8 7.70 -5.49 13.57
CA LEU A 8 7.44 -6.14 12.27
C LEU A 8 8.65 -6.02 11.35
N PRO A 9 8.91 -7.01 10.48
CA PRO A 9 9.94 -6.90 9.47
C PRO A 9 9.59 -5.81 8.44
N ILE A 10 10.63 -5.13 7.93
CA ILE A 10 10.51 -4.03 6.97
C ILE A 10 11.05 -4.46 5.61
N PHE A 11 10.26 -4.22 4.57
CA PHE A 11 10.64 -4.32 3.17
C PHE A 11 10.67 -2.93 2.52
N PRO A 12 11.87 -2.35 2.29
CA PRO A 12 11.99 -1.07 1.60
C PRO A 12 11.68 -1.24 0.11
N LEU A 13 10.62 -0.60 -0.38
CA LEU A 13 10.18 -0.67 -1.78
C LEU A 13 9.69 0.69 -2.27
N PRO A 14 9.84 1.04 -3.55
CA PRO A 14 9.25 2.25 -4.13
C PRO A 14 7.75 2.03 -4.46
N VAL A 15 7.01 1.47 -3.52
CA VAL A 15 5.58 1.13 -3.66
C VAL A 15 4.77 1.97 -2.69
N PHE A 16 3.85 2.75 -3.23
CA PHE A 16 2.85 3.49 -2.46
C PHE A 16 1.58 2.66 -2.43
N LEU A 17 1.20 2.16 -1.26
CA LEU A 17 0.06 1.27 -1.07
C LEU A 17 -0.80 1.76 0.09
N LEU A 18 -2.08 1.95 -0.16
CA LEU A 18 -3.08 2.40 0.81
C LEU A 18 -3.94 1.23 1.31
N PRO A 19 -4.72 1.38 2.38
CA PRO A 19 -5.57 0.31 2.90
C PRO A 19 -6.45 -0.35 1.83
N ASN A 20 -6.52 -1.68 1.87
CA ASN A 20 -7.17 -2.56 0.88
C ASN A 20 -6.51 -2.57 -0.52
N GLY A 21 -5.37 -1.91 -0.71
CA GLY A 21 -4.57 -2.02 -1.92
C GLY A 21 -3.85 -3.37 -1.97
N ILE A 22 -3.76 -3.94 -3.17
CA ILE A 22 -3.08 -5.21 -3.43
C ILE A 22 -1.98 -4.98 -4.44
N THR A 23 -0.82 -5.58 -4.22
CA THR A 23 0.28 -5.59 -5.18
C THR A 23 0.99 -6.92 -5.19
N ARG A 24 1.57 -7.30 -6.34
CA ARG A 24 2.41 -8.48 -6.49
C ARG A 24 3.88 -8.09 -6.31
N LEU A 25 4.58 -8.85 -5.51
CA LEU A 25 6.01 -8.69 -5.22
C LEU A 25 6.77 -9.93 -5.67
N ARG A 26 7.91 -9.73 -6.35
CA ARG A 26 8.84 -10.80 -6.71
C ARG A 26 9.99 -10.84 -5.71
N ILE A 27 10.21 -12.01 -5.12
CA ILE A 27 11.13 -12.22 -4.01
C ILE A 27 12.31 -13.05 -4.47
N PHE A 28 13.44 -12.44 -4.77
CA PHE A 28 14.64 -13.11 -5.26
C PHE A 28 15.84 -12.97 -4.32
N GLU A 29 15.86 -11.99 -3.41
CA GLU A 29 16.95 -11.82 -2.46
C GLU A 29 16.77 -12.73 -1.23
N PRO A 30 17.82 -13.47 -0.78
CA PRO A 30 17.72 -14.39 0.36
C PRO A 30 17.18 -13.77 1.65
N ARG A 31 17.53 -12.51 1.93
CA ARG A 31 17.02 -11.77 3.09
C ARG A 31 15.51 -11.59 3.04
N TYR A 32 14.93 -11.39 1.87
CA TYR A 32 13.48 -11.23 1.71
C TYR A 32 12.72 -12.54 1.66
N LEU A 33 13.37 -13.65 1.27
CA LEU A 33 12.81 -15.00 1.49
C LEU A 33 12.65 -15.27 2.99
N LYS A 34 13.63 -14.84 3.81
CA LYS A 34 13.51 -14.91 5.28
C LYS A 34 12.38 -14.01 5.80
N LEU A 35 12.27 -12.79 5.28
CA LEU A 35 11.16 -11.87 5.63
C LEU A 35 9.81 -12.53 5.38
N VAL A 36 9.62 -13.11 4.18
CA VAL A 36 8.37 -13.81 3.80
C VAL A 36 8.07 -14.95 4.76
N LYS A 37 9.08 -15.75 5.13
CA LYS A 37 8.91 -16.85 6.10
C LYS A 37 8.44 -16.33 7.47
N ILE A 38 9.01 -15.25 7.98
CA ILE A 38 8.59 -14.62 9.24
C ILE A 38 7.17 -14.08 9.11
N ALA A 39 6.90 -13.30 8.06
CA ALA A 39 5.60 -12.66 7.83
C ALA A 39 4.45 -13.67 7.67
N SER A 40 4.72 -14.86 7.11
CA SER A 40 3.73 -15.93 6.94
C SER A 40 3.29 -16.59 8.25
N THR A 41 4.15 -16.56 9.27
CA THR A 41 3.88 -17.17 10.58
C THR A 41 3.43 -16.15 11.62
N GLU A 42 3.62 -14.87 11.37
CA GLU A 42 3.31 -13.77 12.29
C GLU A 42 2.19 -12.86 11.74
N GLN A 43 2.38 -11.55 11.84
CA GLN A 43 1.35 -10.55 11.51
C GLN A 43 1.64 -9.79 10.21
N GLY A 44 2.28 -10.42 9.22
CA GLY A 44 2.66 -9.75 7.98
C GLY A 44 3.95 -8.91 8.14
N PHE A 45 4.10 -7.89 7.30
CA PHE A 45 5.30 -7.03 7.29
C PHE A 45 4.96 -5.60 6.87
N ILE A 46 5.96 -4.72 6.91
CA ILE A 46 5.81 -3.32 6.52
C ILE A 46 6.48 -3.09 5.16
N ILE A 47 5.73 -2.56 4.20
CA ILE A 47 6.31 -1.92 3.03
C ILE A 47 6.68 -0.49 3.45
N LEU A 48 7.98 -0.22 3.51
CA LEU A 48 8.50 1.12 3.73
C LEU A 48 8.78 1.77 2.39
N LEU A 49 8.06 2.84 2.09
CA LEU A 49 8.23 3.59 0.85
C LEU A 49 9.65 4.16 0.78
N ASN A 50 10.49 3.59 -0.08
CA ASN A 50 11.86 4.02 -0.32
C ASN A 50 11.97 4.72 -1.67
N ALA A 51 11.90 6.05 -1.67
CA ALA A 51 12.34 6.82 -2.83
C ALA A 51 13.88 6.82 -2.87
N LYS A 52 14.48 6.55 -4.03
CA LYS A 52 15.93 6.40 -4.24
C LYS A 52 16.82 7.56 -3.71
N SER A 53 16.20 8.65 -3.26
CA SER A 53 16.88 9.87 -2.77
C SER A 53 16.66 10.17 -1.28
N SER A 54 15.87 9.37 -0.57
CA SER A 54 15.56 9.62 0.84
C SER A 54 16.28 8.63 1.75
N SER A 55 16.87 9.09 2.83
CA SER A 55 17.36 8.19 3.88
C SER A 55 16.14 7.50 4.55
N LEU A 56 16.30 6.24 4.95
CA LEU A 56 15.24 5.49 5.64
C LEU A 56 14.74 6.18 6.91
N THR A 57 15.55 7.08 7.47
CA THR A 57 15.25 7.85 8.70
C THR A 57 14.28 9.01 8.49
N GLU A 58 14.02 9.43 7.26
CA GLU A 58 13.11 10.55 6.96
C GLU A 58 11.65 10.11 6.82
N ILE A 59 11.41 8.85 6.44
CA ILE A 59 10.07 8.31 6.24
C ILE A 59 9.57 7.70 7.55
N LYS A 60 8.55 8.30 8.12
CA LYS A 60 7.98 7.93 9.42
C LYS A 60 6.70 7.08 9.32
N TRP A 61 6.39 6.54 8.15
CA TRP A 61 5.21 5.72 7.93
C TRP A 61 5.47 4.59 6.93
N GLY A 62 4.62 3.57 6.96
CA GLY A 62 4.64 2.47 6.02
C GLY A 62 3.28 1.81 5.88
N SER A 63 3.16 0.93 4.89
CA SER A 63 1.98 0.11 4.67
C SER A 63 2.16 -1.22 5.38
N TRP A 64 1.32 -1.53 6.35
CA TRP A 64 1.29 -2.84 7.00
C TRP A 64 0.50 -3.80 6.13
N VAL A 65 1.14 -4.83 5.62
CA VAL A 65 0.57 -5.76 4.65
C VAL A 65 0.54 -7.20 5.18
N ASP A 66 -0.50 -7.93 4.77
CA ASP A 66 -0.57 -9.38 4.91
C ASP A 66 -0.30 -10.05 3.56
N ILE A 67 0.32 -11.23 3.57
CA ILE A 67 0.47 -12.05 2.37
C ILE A 67 -0.84 -12.79 2.16
N ILE A 68 -1.46 -12.61 0.99
CA ILE A 68 -2.75 -13.20 0.65
C ILE A 68 -2.66 -14.32 -0.38
N ASN A 69 -1.53 -14.40 -1.10
CA ASN A 69 -1.29 -15.46 -2.08
C ASN A 69 0.20 -15.71 -2.25
N PHE A 70 0.54 -16.94 -2.64
CA PHE A 70 1.87 -17.37 -3.05
C PHE A 70 1.77 -17.96 -4.46
N ASP A 71 2.72 -17.61 -5.31
CA ASP A 71 2.84 -18.09 -6.67
C ASP A 71 4.29 -18.29 -7.05
N GLU A 72 4.55 -18.99 -8.14
CA GLU A 72 5.86 -19.17 -8.72
C GLU A 72 5.88 -18.54 -10.11
N GLY A 73 6.76 -17.57 -10.32
CA GLY A 73 6.95 -16.95 -11.63
C GLY A 73 7.51 -17.96 -12.66
N GLU A 74 7.35 -17.67 -13.93
CA GLU A 74 7.82 -18.53 -15.04
C GLU A 74 9.33 -18.87 -14.97
N ASP A 75 10.10 -18.03 -14.28
CA ASP A 75 11.55 -18.20 -14.03
C ASP A 75 11.87 -18.86 -12.68
N GLY A 76 10.87 -19.41 -11.97
CA GLY A 76 11.03 -20.06 -10.68
C GLY A 76 11.22 -19.10 -9.50
N VAL A 77 11.06 -17.80 -9.70
CA VAL A 77 11.14 -16.80 -8.62
C VAL A 77 9.83 -16.77 -7.85
N LEU A 78 9.93 -16.77 -6.50
CA LEU A 78 8.77 -16.65 -5.63
C LEU A 78 8.04 -15.31 -5.90
N GLU A 79 6.75 -15.39 -6.16
CA GLU A 79 5.84 -14.26 -6.24
C GLU A 79 4.85 -14.31 -5.08
N ILE A 80 4.60 -13.17 -4.45
CA ILE A 80 3.58 -13.04 -3.39
C ILE A 80 2.63 -11.90 -3.71
N ASP A 81 1.34 -12.12 -3.49
CA ASP A 81 0.37 -11.05 -3.49
C ASP A 81 0.17 -10.57 -2.05
N VAL A 82 0.27 -9.27 -1.84
CA VAL A 82 0.14 -8.67 -0.52
C VAL A 82 -0.97 -7.63 -0.52
N GLN A 83 -1.74 -7.59 0.56
CA GLN A 83 -2.80 -6.62 0.77
C GLN A 83 -2.47 -5.70 1.95
N CYS A 84 -2.59 -4.41 1.75
CA CYS A 84 -2.46 -3.43 2.83
C CYS A 84 -3.68 -3.46 3.75
N LYS A 85 -3.46 -3.78 5.02
CA LYS A 85 -4.52 -3.77 6.04
C LYS A 85 -4.64 -2.42 6.75
N SER A 86 -3.53 -1.75 6.99
CA SER A 86 -3.52 -0.41 7.61
C SER A 86 -2.23 0.34 7.28
N LEU A 87 -2.21 1.63 7.54
CA LEU A 87 -0.97 2.40 7.59
C LEU A 87 -0.42 2.36 9.02
N VAL A 88 0.90 2.50 9.14
CA VAL A 88 1.60 2.54 10.42
C VAL A 88 2.55 3.73 10.50
N GLU A 89 2.68 4.29 11.69
CA GLU A 89 3.76 5.18 12.08
C GLU A 89 4.95 4.34 12.53
N ILE A 90 6.15 4.64 12.03
CA ILE A 90 7.39 3.97 12.40
C ILE A 90 8.04 4.76 13.53
N LEU A 91 8.14 4.13 14.69
CA LEU A 91 8.69 4.73 15.92
C LEU A 91 10.21 4.55 15.98
N SER A 92 10.70 3.37 15.58
CA SER A 92 12.13 3.07 15.49
C SER A 92 12.39 1.97 14.46
N ILE A 93 13.61 1.95 13.92
CA ILE A 93 14.09 0.90 13.00
C ILE A 93 15.32 0.25 13.63
N GLU A 94 15.34 -1.06 13.68
CA GLU A 94 16.43 -1.90 14.16
C GLU A 94 16.98 -2.75 13.02
N ASN A 95 18.32 -2.79 12.90
CA ASN A 95 19.00 -3.69 11.97
C ASN A 95 19.38 -4.99 12.66
N GLU A 96 18.95 -6.11 12.14
CA GLU A 96 19.43 -7.42 12.58
C GLU A 96 20.64 -7.91 11.78
N LYS A 97 21.35 -8.92 12.34
CA LYS A 97 22.64 -9.44 11.82
C LYS A 97 22.62 -9.93 10.36
N GLU A 98 21.44 -10.11 9.75
CA GLU A 98 21.29 -10.61 8.37
C GLU A 98 20.75 -9.53 7.41
N GLN A 99 21.00 -8.27 7.70
CA GLN A 99 20.55 -7.12 6.90
C GLN A 99 19.01 -6.99 6.74
N LEU A 100 18.25 -7.66 7.59
CA LEU A 100 16.81 -7.49 7.65
C LEU A 100 16.48 -6.42 8.70
N ASN A 101 15.71 -5.42 8.30
CA ASN A 101 15.26 -4.36 9.19
C ASN A 101 13.95 -4.76 9.87
N PHE A 102 13.82 -4.38 11.15
CA PHE A 102 12.56 -4.46 11.88
C PHE A 102 12.14 -3.08 12.35
N GLY A 103 10.83 -2.79 12.30
CA GLY A 103 10.27 -1.55 12.81
C GLY A 103 9.43 -1.80 14.06
N CYS A 104 9.63 -0.98 15.09
CA CYS A 104 8.63 -0.80 16.12
C CYS A 104 7.60 0.19 15.59
N VAL A 105 6.34 -0.21 15.50
CA VAL A 105 5.31 0.56 14.82
C VAL A 105 4.06 0.70 15.64
N LYS A 106 3.30 1.74 15.31
CA LYS A 106 1.96 2.02 15.82
C LYS A 106 1.01 2.20 14.65
N GLU A 107 -0.18 1.64 14.74
CA GLU A 107 -1.20 1.83 13.71
C GLU A 107 -1.56 3.32 13.56
N LYS A 108 -1.67 3.76 12.30
CA LYS A 108 -1.97 5.13 11.91
C LYS A 108 -3.37 5.18 11.32
N SER A 109 -4.21 6.08 11.85
CA SER A 109 -5.53 6.35 11.26
C SER A 109 -5.41 6.89 9.84
N HIS A 110 -6.27 6.40 8.96
CA HIS A 110 -6.37 6.84 7.57
C HIS A 110 -7.85 6.90 7.18
N TRP A 111 -8.26 7.97 6.55
CA TRP A 111 -9.59 8.26 5.98
C TRP A 111 -10.76 7.58 6.69
N SER A 112 -11.05 8.02 7.90
CA SER A 112 -12.13 7.47 8.73
C SER A 112 -13.53 7.92 8.32
N GLN A 113 -13.64 8.88 7.40
CA GLN A 113 -14.92 9.45 7.00
C GLN A 113 -15.57 8.66 5.87
N LYS A 114 -16.80 8.21 6.12
CA LYS A 114 -17.73 7.74 5.08
C LYS A 114 -18.39 8.96 4.48
N VAL A 115 -17.98 9.37 3.30
CA VAL A 115 -18.59 10.47 2.60
C VAL A 115 -19.35 9.95 1.39
N ASN A 116 -20.64 10.29 1.29
CA ASN A 116 -21.47 9.99 0.12
C ASN A 116 -21.23 11.09 -0.93
N HIS A 117 -20.77 10.73 -2.13
CA HIS A 117 -20.43 11.68 -3.17
C HIS A 117 -21.16 11.45 -4.48
N ILE A 118 -21.68 12.53 -5.03
CA ILE A 118 -22.30 12.60 -6.37
C ILE A 118 -21.26 12.37 -7.48
N LYS A 119 -19.99 12.72 -7.23
CA LYS A 119 -18.87 12.59 -8.19
C LYS A 119 -18.25 11.19 -8.26
N LEU A 120 -18.66 10.27 -7.41
CA LEU A 120 -18.06 8.93 -7.34
C LEU A 120 -18.32 8.09 -8.59
N SER A 121 -19.48 8.23 -9.21
CA SER A 121 -19.88 7.38 -10.35
C SER A 121 -18.92 7.45 -11.54
N GLU A 122 -18.43 8.64 -11.87
CA GLU A 122 -17.51 8.85 -12.99
C GLU A 122 -16.13 8.27 -12.67
N LEU A 123 -15.58 8.55 -11.48
CA LEU A 123 -14.31 7.99 -11.03
C LEU A 123 -14.35 6.45 -10.94
N SER A 124 -15.48 5.90 -10.48
CA SER A 124 -15.69 4.44 -10.39
C SER A 124 -15.73 3.79 -11.77
N SER A 125 -16.49 4.36 -12.70
CA SER A 125 -16.60 3.84 -14.06
C SER A 125 -15.25 3.85 -14.77
N SER A 126 -14.53 4.96 -14.69
CA SER A 126 -13.18 5.07 -15.27
C SER A 126 -12.21 4.07 -14.63
N LEU A 127 -12.28 3.84 -13.32
CA LEU A 127 -11.44 2.87 -12.63
C LEU A 127 -11.78 1.43 -13.07
N GLU A 128 -13.06 1.09 -13.23
CA GLU A 128 -13.50 -0.20 -13.76
C GLU A 128 -12.93 -0.47 -15.15
N ASP A 129 -12.88 0.55 -16.00
CA ASP A 129 -12.30 0.42 -17.33
C ASP A 129 -10.78 0.20 -17.28
N VAL A 130 -10.06 0.83 -16.34
CA VAL A 130 -8.64 0.52 -16.11
C VAL A 130 -8.45 -0.94 -15.70
N PHE A 131 -9.28 -1.46 -14.79
CA PHE A 131 -9.22 -2.88 -14.41
C PHE A 131 -9.52 -3.82 -15.59
N LYS A 132 -10.56 -3.54 -16.38
CA LYS A 132 -10.92 -4.34 -17.58
C LYS A 132 -9.79 -4.40 -18.60
N ASN A 133 -9.09 -3.27 -18.81
CA ASN A 133 -8.03 -3.15 -19.80
C ASN A 133 -6.66 -3.64 -19.32
N ASN A 134 -6.49 -3.93 -18.02
CA ASN A 134 -5.26 -4.44 -17.43
C ASN A 134 -5.50 -5.78 -16.74
N ILE A 135 -5.23 -6.88 -17.46
CA ILE A 135 -5.48 -8.25 -16.99
C ILE A 135 -4.72 -8.52 -15.68
N MET A 136 -3.44 -8.13 -15.59
CA MET A 136 -2.62 -8.37 -14.39
C MET A 136 -3.22 -7.67 -13.17
N LEU A 137 -3.59 -6.40 -13.30
CA LEU A 137 -4.22 -5.64 -12.24
C LEU A 137 -5.60 -6.23 -11.88
N ASN A 138 -6.36 -6.64 -12.90
CA ASN A 138 -7.70 -7.21 -12.71
C ASN A 138 -7.68 -8.51 -11.91
N THR A 139 -6.69 -9.37 -12.15
CA THR A 139 -6.55 -10.68 -11.45
C THR A 139 -6.10 -10.55 -10.00
N LEU A 140 -5.43 -9.45 -9.62
CA LEU A 140 -5.04 -9.19 -8.24
C LEU A 140 -6.23 -8.96 -7.31
N TYR A 141 -7.35 -8.44 -7.84
CA TYR A 141 -8.51 -8.07 -7.03
C TYR A 141 -9.70 -8.99 -7.30
N ASN A 142 -9.99 -9.92 -6.39
CA ASN A 142 -11.20 -10.74 -6.44
C ASN A 142 -12.47 -9.89 -6.25
N GLU A 143 -12.40 -8.91 -5.35
CA GLU A 143 -13.49 -7.97 -5.08
C GLU A 143 -13.04 -6.54 -5.39
N LYS A 144 -13.91 -5.80 -6.07
CA LYS A 144 -13.69 -4.40 -6.45
C LYS A 144 -14.84 -3.55 -5.94
N PRO A 145 -14.78 -3.07 -4.68
CA PRO A 145 -15.86 -2.29 -4.09
C PRO A 145 -15.92 -0.86 -4.67
N THR A 146 -16.27 -0.74 -5.94
CA THR A 146 -16.34 0.53 -6.69
C THR A 146 -17.42 1.48 -6.17
N HIS A 147 -18.32 0.99 -5.31
CA HIS A 147 -19.28 1.80 -4.56
C HIS A 147 -18.66 2.48 -3.32
N ASN A 148 -17.45 2.12 -2.93
CA ASN A 148 -16.76 2.69 -1.78
C ASN A 148 -15.82 3.81 -2.24
N ALA A 149 -16.18 5.05 -1.94
CA ALA A 149 -15.45 6.24 -2.37
C ALA A 149 -13.98 6.24 -1.91
N SER A 150 -13.71 5.90 -0.67
CA SER A 150 -12.34 5.84 -0.15
C SER A 150 -11.50 4.80 -0.88
N TRP A 151 -12.10 3.65 -1.22
CA TRP A 151 -11.40 2.62 -2.00
C TRP A 151 -11.07 3.09 -3.41
N VAL A 152 -12.02 3.73 -4.10
CA VAL A 152 -11.84 4.24 -5.46
C VAL A 152 -10.73 5.31 -5.51
N VAL A 153 -10.79 6.30 -4.62
CA VAL A 153 -9.77 7.37 -4.55
C VAL A 153 -8.40 6.80 -4.19
N ALA A 154 -8.32 5.84 -3.28
CA ALA A 154 -7.07 5.18 -2.92
C ALA A 154 -6.45 4.44 -4.11
N ARG A 155 -7.24 3.68 -4.87
CA ARG A 155 -6.75 2.96 -6.07
C ARG A 155 -6.25 3.93 -7.14
N TRP A 156 -6.96 5.03 -7.36
CA TRP A 156 -6.49 6.07 -8.28
C TRP A 156 -5.14 6.66 -7.84
N LEU A 157 -4.98 7.02 -6.57
CA LEU A 157 -3.70 7.55 -6.05
C LEU A 157 -2.55 6.56 -6.23
N GLU A 158 -2.81 5.26 -6.08
CA GLU A 158 -1.79 4.22 -6.31
C GLU A 158 -1.40 4.13 -7.78
N LEU A 159 -2.38 4.15 -8.69
CA LEU A 159 -2.19 3.95 -10.13
C LEU A 159 -1.62 5.17 -10.84
N LEU A 160 -1.97 6.37 -10.40
CA LEU A 160 -1.52 7.60 -11.04
C LEU A 160 0.01 7.77 -10.95
N PRO A 161 0.69 8.10 -12.08
CA PRO A 161 2.14 8.29 -12.13
C PRO A 161 2.57 9.66 -11.59
N ILE A 162 2.11 10.01 -10.40
CA ILE A 162 2.41 11.29 -9.73
C ILE A 162 3.54 11.14 -8.73
N ASN A 163 4.19 12.27 -8.42
CA ASN A 163 5.30 12.33 -7.49
C ASN A 163 4.91 11.80 -6.10
N LEU A 164 5.78 10.99 -5.51
CA LEU A 164 5.58 10.44 -4.16
C LEU A 164 5.42 11.51 -3.07
N ALA A 165 6.05 12.67 -3.22
CA ALA A 165 5.88 13.79 -2.29
C ALA A 165 4.42 14.27 -2.28
N ILE A 166 3.77 14.33 -3.45
CA ILE A 166 2.35 14.66 -3.56
C ILE A 166 1.50 13.55 -2.96
N LYS A 167 1.76 12.27 -3.28
CA LYS A 167 1.04 11.13 -2.69
C LYS A 167 1.10 11.14 -1.16
N ASN A 168 2.25 11.52 -0.59
CA ASN A 168 2.45 11.61 0.86
C ASN A 168 1.57 12.66 1.56
N THR A 169 1.05 13.65 0.85
CA THR A 169 0.11 14.61 1.46
C THR A 169 -1.24 13.99 1.80
N PHE A 170 -1.57 12.85 1.18
CA PHE A 170 -2.87 12.18 1.30
C PHE A 170 -2.91 11.01 2.29
N ILE A 171 -1.85 10.79 3.08
CA ILE A 171 -1.77 9.68 4.06
C ILE A 171 -2.39 10.00 5.43
N ASN A 172 -2.94 11.19 5.62
CA ASN A 172 -3.54 11.60 6.89
C ASN A 172 -5.05 11.35 6.88
N ASP A 173 -5.62 11.14 8.05
CA ASP A 173 -7.05 10.86 8.23
C ASP A 173 -7.99 11.96 7.72
N HIS A 174 -7.55 13.22 7.73
CA HIS A 174 -8.33 14.37 7.25
C HIS A 174 -8.12 14.72 5.77
N SER A 175 -7.24 14.01 5.06
CA SER A 175 -6.85 14.36 3.67
C SER A 175 -7.77 13.79 2.59
N TYR A 176 -8.85 13.09 2.95
CA TYR A 176 -9.72 12.42 1.99
C TYR A 176 -10.31 13.40 0.94
N GLN A 177 -10.86 14.53 1.39
CA GLN A 177 -11.49 15.50 0.49
C GLN A 177 -10.49 16.12 -0.49
N ASP A 178 -9.28 16.40 -0.03
CA ASP A 178 -8.20 16.91 -0.89
C ASP A 178 -7.75 15.85 -1.90
N ALA A 179 -7.64 14.59 -1.47
CA ALA A 179 -7.32 13.46 -2.33
C ALA A 179 -8.38 13.25 -3.41
N GLU A 180 -9.67 13.27 -3.05
CA GLU A 180 -10.78 13.13 -3.98
C GLU A 180 -10.79 14.27 -5.02
N ASN A 181 -10.67 15.52 -4.59
CA ASN A 181 -10.62 16.68 -5.48
C ASN A 181 -9.42 16.61 -6.42
N PHE A 182 -8.27 16.19 -5.93
CA PHE A 182 -7.05 16.02 -6.71
C PHE A 182 -7.21 14.94 -7.79
N VAL A 183 -7.71 13.76 -7.41
CA VAL A 183 -7.96 12.65 -8.37
C VAL A 183 -8.99 13.07 -9.40
N HIS A 184 -10.08 13.70 -8.97
CA HIS A 184 -11.13 14.20 -9.85
C HIS A 184 -10.59 15.18 -10.89
N ALA A 185 -9.72 16.12 -10.46
CA ALA A 185 -9.12 17.11 -11.35
C ALA A 185 -8.24 16.48 -12.43
N ILE A 186 -7.56 15.36 -12.13
CA ILE A 186 -6.70 14.68 -13.09
C ILE A 186 -7.51 13.79 -14.04
N ILE A 187 -8.49 13.04 -13.51
CA ILE A 187 -9.18 12.01 -14.30
C ILE A 187 -10.30 12.58 -15.18
N LEU A 188 -10.95 13.65 -14.75
CA LEU A 188 -12.17 14.16 -15.40
C LEU A 188 -12.01 15.54 -16.07
N ASN A 189 -10.84 16.19 -15.95
CA ASN A 189 -10.57 17.48 -16.60
C ASN A 189 -9.55 17.39 -17.76
N ASP A 190 -9.25 16.16 -18.22
CA ASP A 190 -8.49 15.91 -19.46
C ASP A 190 -9.42 15.81 -20.68
#